data_f99782b3bed8ae35a95f1b8cd63ed0fc
#
_entry.id   f99782b3bed8ae35a95f1b8cd63ed0fc
#
_cell.length_a   1.000
_cell.length_b   1.000
_cell.length_c   1.000
_cell.angle_alpha   90.00
_cell.angle_beta   90.00
_cell.angle_gamma   90.00
#
_symmetry.space_group_name_H-M   'P 1'
#
loop_
_entity.id
_entity.type
_entity.pdbx_description
1 polymer ?
#
loop_
_entity_poly.entity_id
_entity_poly.type
_entity_poly.pdbx_seq_one_letter_code
_entity_poly.pdbx_strand_id
1 'polypeptide(L)'
;GIIKALIDSGYQPRYTIAVCALAAEEWGVCDSKFDWSTGAWNQVFRVHPEWQGRVIADLNFELPAHAHNTQDAIRSTYESADFLKHFCENITVPKEAYPDGLTVLAPIETWSDDFSIAISGIPSTVNDFSAGPFMETHYHSQYDNEEFYQEAVYRFHHELYTRLLVTLDQLTLPPLDFSRHFLAMKSSGADCLAAQSNAPAEVLEEIPALLESISKVCESADLLYEKIQEINNHTVSADFPMVSGLSSKLLHIFRKMQDYFVRLDWQDAVCFPHAAASQNLCHLEQAVHALESQNITAALEALYEVDNNCYAFLFDEEVYYHFTEYILHQPKDRLMWGAGRILHHENLYGLVQRLKELDQMAIPGSLDVEIRRLEAAIRRQQAYLKDDLHYMKQSVDKIQALINDCLETSSHYNKEKNGENQ
;
A
#
# COMPACT_ATOMS: atom_id res chain seq x y z
N GLY A 1 -26.96 9.90 1.72
CA GLY A 1 -27.08 10.94 0.67
C GLY A 1 -26.98 10.32 -0.71
N ILE A 2 -25.81 9.86 -1.16
CA ILE A 2 -25.51 9.42 -2.53
C ILE A 2 -26.51 8.37 -3.03
N ILE A 3 -26.68 7.26 -2.32
CA ILE A 3 -27.58 6.16 -2.73
C ILE A 3 -29.04 6.62 -2.84
N LYS A 4 -29.48 7.46 -1.88
CA LYS A 4 -30.82 8.03 -1.96
C LYS A 4 -30.98 8.90 -3.22
N ALA A 5 -30.00 9.72 -3.56
CA ALA A 5 -30.04 10.55 -4.77
C ALA A 5 -30.11 9.70 -6.04
N LEU A 6 -29.34 8.61 -6.13
CA LEU A 6 -29.39 7.68 -7.26
C LEU A 6 -30.78 7.00 -7.39
N ILE A 7 -31.36 6.54 -6.27
CA ILE A 7 -32.72 5.96 -6.27
C ILE A 7 -33.75 6.99 -6.69
N ASP A 8 -33.73 8.17 -6.10
CA ASP A 8 -34.70 9.25 -6.38
C ASP A 8 -34.62 9.75 -7.84
N SER A 9 -33.42 9.70 -8.46
CA SER A 9 -33.22 10.03 -9.88
C SER A 9 -33.68 8.91 -10.85
N GLY A 10 -34.00 7.73 -10.34
CA GLY A 10 -34.32 6.55 -11.17
C GLY A 10 -33.10 5.94 -11.85
N TYR A 11 -31.89 6.22 -11.39
CA TYR A 11 -30.67 5.64 -11.93
C TYR A 11 -30.69 4.12 -11.89
N GLN A 12 -30.35 3.49 -13.00
CA GLN A 12 -30.26 2.04 -13.12
C GLN A 12 -28.78 1.64 -13.25
N PRO A 13 -28.16 1.16 -12.17
CA PRO A 13 -26.75 0.80 -12.22
C PRO A 13 -26.52 -0.43 -13.07
N ARG A 14 -25.40 -0.46 -13.79
CA ARG A 14 -24.93 -1.60 -14.58
C ARG A 14 -24.36 -2.69 -13.67
N TYR A 15 -23.64 -2.30 -12.63
CA TYR A 15 -23.10 -3.18 -11.60
C TYR A 15 -23.91 -3.10 -10.32
N THR A 16 -23.85 -4.14 -9.50
CA THR A 16 -24.41 -4.07 -8.14
C THR A 16 -23.62 -3.06 -7.31
N ILE A 17 -24.32 -2.10 -6.70
CA ILE A 17 -23.75 -1.17 -5.74
C ILE A 17 -24.05 -1.71 -4.34
N ALA A 18 -23.01 -2.13 -3.62
CA ALA A 18 -23.10 -2.54 -2.23
C ALA A 18 -22.75 -1.36 -1.31
N VAL A 19 -23.54 -1.15 -0.26
CA VAL A 19 -23.27 -0.15 0.77
C VAL A 19 -22.92 -0.88 2.04
N CYS A 20 -21.69 -0.70 2.51
CA CYS A 20 -21.20 -1.31 3.73
C CYS A 20 -21.08 -0.25 4.81
N ALA A 21 -21.80 -0.41 5.92
CA ALA A 21 -21.57 0.34 7.14
C ALA A 21 -20.72 -0.56 8.05
N LEU A 22 -19.42 -0.38 7.97
CA LEU A 22 -18.47 -1.20 8.71
C LEU A 22 -18.36 -0.74 10.16
N ALA A 23 -18.13 -1.67 11.06
CA ALA A 23 -17.82 -1.42 12.45
C ALA A 23 -16.40 -1.90 12.74
N ALA A 24 -15.84 -1.48 13.87
CA ALA A 24 -14.52 -1.90 14.32
C ALA A 24 -13.39 -1.53 13.33
N GLU A 25 -13.44 -0.32 12.79
CA GLU A 25 -12.36 0.23 11.98
C GLU A 25 -11.12 0.40 12.86
N GLU A 26 -11.23 1.00 14.05
CA GLU A 26 -10.15 1.24 15.00
C GLU A 26 -9.81 0.02 15.90
N TRP A 27 -10.29 -1.16 15.55
CA TRP A 27 -10.08 -2.37 16.33
C TRP A 27 -9.24 -3.39 15.59
N GLY A 28 -8.20 -3.86 16.30
CA GLY A 28 -7.38 -4.98 15.87
C GLY A 28 -7.68 -6.25 16.68
N VAL A 29 -7.01 -7.34 16.33
CA VAL A 29 -6.98 -8.57 17.12
C VAL A 29 -6.03 -8.37 18.29
N CYS A 30 -6.42 -8.82 19.49
CA CYS A 30 -5.56 -8.77 20.65
C CYS A 30 -4.20 -9.44 20.35
N ASP A 31 -3.13 -8.82 20.82
CA ASP A 31 -1.75 -9.25 20.60
C ASP A 31 -1.28 -9.23 19.13
N SER A 32 -1.89 -8.42 18.28
CA SER A 32 -1.39 -8.14 16.93
C SER A 32 -1.23 -6.64 16.71
N LYS A 33 -0.15 -6.26 16.04
CA LYS A 33 0.11 -4.87 15.64
C LYS A 33 -0.39 -4.58 14.22
N PHE A 34 -0.51 -5.63 13.38
CA PHE A 34 -0.76 -5.52 11.96
C PHE A 34 -2.18 -6.01 11.60
N ASP A 35 -3.20 -5.49 12.29
CA ASP A 35 -4.57 -6.00 12.17
C ASP A 35 -5.64 -4.94 12.43
N TRP A 36 -5.34 -3.72 12.04
CA TRP A 36 -6.30 -2.61 12.06
C TRP A 36 -7.50 -2.89 11.14
N SER A 37 -8.60 -2.16 11.27
CA SER A 37 -9.80 -2.30 10.43
C SER A 37 -10.39 -3.72 10.40
N THR A 38 -10.54 -4.32 11.58
CA THR A 38 -11.04 -5.71 11.72
C THR A 38 -12.39 -5.94 11.04
N GLY A 39 -13.27 -4.91 11.02
CA GLY A 39 -14.57 -4.99 10.37
C GLY A 39 -14.45 -5.17 8.86
N ALA A 40 -13.67 -4.33 8.19
CA ALA A 40 -13.42 -4.41 6.76
C ALA A 40 -12.71 -5.72 6.38
N TRP A 41 -11.69 -6.11 7.16
CA TRP A 41 -10.99 -7.36 6.93
C TRP A 41 -11.95 -8.57 7.00
N ASN A 42 -12.77 -8.65 8.06
CA ASN A 42 -13.76 -9.72 8.19
C ASN A 42 -14.77 -9.71 7.03
N GLN A 43 -15.19 -8.53 6.59
CA GLN A 43 -16.14 -8.38 5.48
C GLN A 43 -15.63 -9.08 4.22
N VAL A 44 -14.39 -8.83 3.81
CA VAL A 44 -13.86 -9.32 2.53
C VAL A 44 -13.13 -10.66 2.61
N PHE A 45 -12.68 -11.09 3.80
CA PHE A 45 -11.98 -12.37 3.95
C PHE A 45 -12.84 -13.49 4.53
N ARG A 46 -13.92 -13.16 5.28
CA ARG A 46 -14.75 -14.16 5.98
C ARG A 46 -16.22 -14.13 5.58
N VAL A 47 -16.82 -12.95 5.49
CA VAL A 47 -18.27 -12.82 5.24
C VAL A 47 -18.55 -12.93 3.73
N HIS A 48 -17.80 -12.21 2.91
CA HIS A 48 -17.96 -12.15 1.46
C HIS A 48 -16.64 -12.41 0.71
N PRO A 49 -15.97 -13.56 0.92
CA PRO A 49 -14.72 -13.87 0.22
C PRO A 49 -14.91 -14.01 -1.30
N GLU A 50 -16.16 -14.22 -1.77
CA GLU A 50 -16.53 -14.25 -3.18
C GLU A 50 -16.48 -12.88 -3.87
N TRP A 51 -16.35 -11.78 -3.14
CA TRP A 51 -16.16 -10.46 -3.71
C TRP A 51 -14.77 -10.28 -4.33
N GLN A 52 -13.79 -10.99 -3.81
CA GLN A 52 -12.43 -11.00 -4.35
C GLN A 52 -12.44 -11.44 -5.83
N GLY A 53 -11.86 -10.60 -6.71
CA GLY A 53 -11.86 -10.84 -8.15
C GLY A 53 -13.19 -10.57 -8.87
N ARG A 54 -14.16 -9.92 -8.19
CA ARG A 54 -15.46 -9.53 -8.78
C ARG A 54 -15.79 -8.06 -8.56
N VAL A 55 -15.46 -7.51 -7.39
CA VAL A 55 -15.68 -6.09 -7.09
C VAL A 55 -14.65 -5.27 -7.85
N ILE A 56 -15.12 -4.32 -8.64
CA ILE A 56 -14.27 -3.52 -9.54
C ILE A 56 -13.67 -2.29 -8.85
N ALA A 57 -14.30 -1.82 -7.78
CA ALA A 57 -13.81 -0.71 -6.97
C ALA A 57 -14.45 -0.69 -5.58
N ASP A 58 -13.69 -0.23 -4.61
CA ASP A 58 -14.14 0.22 -3.30
C ASP A 58 -13.93 1.73 -3.19
N LEU A 59 -14.95 2.41 -2.67
CA LEU A 59 -14.92 3.83 -2.39
C LEU A 59 -15.15 4.02 -0.90
N ASN A 60 -14.06 4.10 -0.14
CA ASN A 60 -14.11 4.35 1.29
C ASN A 60 -14.34 5.83 1.58
N PHE A 61 -15.17 6.11 2.57
CA PHE A 61 -15.55 7.47 2.96
C PHE A 61 -15.19 7.72 4.41
N GLU A 62 -14.28 8.65 4.61
CA GLU A 62 -13.87 9.11 5.92
C GLU A 62 -14.20 10.59 6.09
N LEU A 63 -14.84 10.95 7.22
CA LEU A 63 -15.09 12.33 7.65
C LEU A 63 -15.51 13.28 6.50
N PRO A 64 -16.53 12.97 5.69
CA PRO A 64 -16.81 13.68 4.43
C PRO A 64 -17.33 15.10 4.61
N ALA A 65 -17.52 15.57 5.83
CA ALA A 65 -18.11 16.88 6.15
C ALA A 65 -17.12 17.85 6.79
N HIS A 66 -15.87 17.47 6.94
CA HIS A 66 -14.83 18.30 7.56
C HIS A 66 -13.75 18.66 6.53
N ALA A 67 -13.33 19.93 6.50
CA ALA A 67 -12.14 20.31 5.75
C ALA A 67 -10.89 19.96 6.55
N HIS A 68 -10.10 19.05 6.02
CA HIS A 68 -8.90 18.55 6.68
C HIS A 68 -7.65 19.31 6.30
N ASN A 69 -7.70 20.03 5.16
CA ASN A 69 -6.58 20.78 4.61
C ASN A 69 -7.10 21.87 3.68
N THR A 70 -6.20 22.68 3.12
CA THR A 70 -6.53 23.63 2.04
C THR A 70 -6.69 22.95 0.68
N GLN A 71 -6.13 21.74 0.51
CA GLN A 71 -6.27 20.89 -0.65
C GLN A 71 -6.92 19.56 -0.27
N ASP A 72 -7.90 19.11 -1.03
CA ASP A 72 -8.49 17.78 -0.90
C ASP A 72 -7.63 16.72 -1.62
N ALA A 73 -7.71 15.47 -1.19
CA ALA A 73 -7.02 14.38 -1.85
C ALA A 73 -7.85 13.10 -1.89
N ILE A 74 -7.74 12.37 -3.00
CA ILE A 74 -8.15 10.97 -3.10
C ILE A 74 -6.89 10.11 -3.05
N ARG A 75 -6.77 9.28 -2.03
CA ARG A 75 -5.70 8.28 -1.92
C ARG A 75 -6.17 6.96 -2.50
N SER A 76 -5.33 6.28 -3.26
CA SER A 76 -5.69 5.04 -3.93
C SER A 76 -4.51 4.07 -4.05
N THR A 77 -4.79 2.85 -4.49
CA THR A 77 -3.75 1.96 -4.98
C THR A 77 -3.07 2.56 -6.21
N TYR A 78 -1.82 2.17 -6.48
CA TYR A 78 -1.06 2.69 -7.62
C TYR A 78 -1.82 2.53 -8.94
N GLU A 79 -2.47 1.39 -9.13
CA GLU A 79 -3.13 1.01 -10.37
C GLU A 79 -4.34 1.88 -10.72
N SER A 80 -4.97 2.50 -9.74
CA SER A 80 -6.12 3.39 -9.94
C SER A 80 -5.73 4.87 -10.09
N ALA A 81 -4.50 5.23 -9.75
CA ALA A 81 -4.07 6.62 -9.62
C ALA A 81 -4.21 7.43 -10.92
N ASP A 82 -3.88 6.83 -12.07
CA ASP A 82 -3.92 7.54 -13.35
C ASP A 82 -5.36 7.81 -13.82
N PHE A 83 -6.23 6.82 -13.68
CA PHE A 83 -7.66 7.01 -13.93
C PHE A 83 -8.25 8.12 -13.04
N LEU A 84 -7.93 8.11 -11.75
CA LEU A 84 -8.42 9.12 -10.80
C LEU A 84 -7.88 10.51 -11.12
N LYS A 85 -6.63 10.66 -11.55
CA LYS A 85 -6.08 11.95 -11.99
C LYS A 85 -6.88 12.51 -13.16
N HIS A 86 -7.11 11.71 -14.21
CA HIS A 86 -7.91 12.13 -15.37
C HIS A 86 -9.37 12.45 -14.98
N PHE A 87 -9.95 11.67 -14.06
CA PHE A 87 -11.28 11.96 -13.53
C PHE A 87 -11.29 13.31 -12.81
N CYS A 88 -10.32 13.58 -11.93
CA CYS A 88 -10.24 14.83 -11.16
C CYS A 88 -10.02 16.07 -12.01
N GLU A 89 -9.38 15.97 -13.19
CA GLU A 89 -9.21 17.08 -14.14
C GLU A 89 -10.56 17.69 -14.59
N ASN A 90 -11.63 16.92 -14.54
CA ASN A 90 -12.99 17.33 -14.92
C ASN A 90 -13.86 17.72 -13.73
N ILE A 91 -13.28 17.83 -12.53
CA ILE A 91 -13.99 18.20 -11.30
C ILE A 91 -13.72 19.66 -10.97
N THR A 92 -14.79 20.42 -10.80
CA THR A 92 -14.68 21.79 -10.30
C THR A 92 -14.69 21.77 -8.78
N VAL A 93 -13.59 22.19 -8.16
CA VAL A 93 -13.46 22.26 -6.70
C VAL A 93 -13.89 23.64 -6.22
N PRO A 94 -14.90 23.74 -5.34
CA PRO A 94 -15.31 25.03 -4.74
C PRO A 94 -14.17 25.58 -3.86
N LYS A 95 -13.84 26.85 -4.06
CA LYS A 95 -12.76 27.51 -3.27
C LYS A 95 -13.11 27.67 -1.79
N GLU A 96 -14.37 27.71 -1.47
CA GLU A 96 -14.88 27.73 -0.09
C GLU A 96 -14.70 26.37 0.62
N ALA A 97 -14.59 25.28 -0.13
CA ALA A 97 -14.29 23.95 0.42
C ALA A 97 -12.76 23.72 0.45
N TYR A 98 -12.12 23.79 -0.72
CA TYR A 98 -10.68 23.52 -0.89
C TYR A 98 -10.05 24.54 -1.83
N PRO A 99 -9.47 25.65 -1.29
CA PRO A 99 -8.90 26.73 -2.10
C PRO A 99 -7.74 26.28 -3.00
N ASP A 100 -6.98 25.25 -2.61
CA ASP A 100 -5.83 24.71 -3.33
C ASP A 100 -6.19 23.50 -4.22
N GLY A 101 -7.49 23.17 -4.32
CA GLY A 101 -8.00 22.18 -5.26
C GLY A 101 -8.00 20.75 -4.75
N LEU A 102 -7.90 19.80 -5.69
CA LEU A 102 -7.98 18.36 -5.47
C LEU A 102 -6.75 17.67 -6.09
N THR A 103 -6.20 16.69 -5.38
CA THR A 103 -5.08 15.88 -5.86
C THR A 103 -5.35 14.38 -5.71
N VAL A 104 -4.48 13.53 -6.29
CA VAL A 104 -4.52 12.08 -6.15
C VAL A 104 -3.20 11.61 -5.59
N LEU A 105 -3.27 10.84 -4.50
CA LEU A 105 -2.15 10.25 -3.79
C LEU A 105 -2.13 8.73 -3.97
N ALA A 106 -0.96 8.14 -3.95
CA ALA A 106 -0.72 6.70 -3.95
C ALA A 106 0.65 6.39 -3.30
N PRO A 107 0.80 5.24 -2.66
CA PRO A 107 -0.19 4.18 -2.45
C PRO A 107 -1.23 4.51 -1.40
N ILE A 108 -2.17 3.57 -1.18
CA ILE A 108 -2.99 3.56 0.04
C ILE A 108 -2.10 3.30 1.26
N GLU A 109 -2.53 3.78 2.40
CA GLU A 109 -1.88 3.59 3.70
C GLU A 109 -2.71 2.66 4.60
N THR A 110 -2.20 2.32 5.77
CA THR A 110 -2.81 1.30 6.65
C THR A 110 -3.85 1.85 7.63
N TRP A 111 -4.12 3.13 7.60
CA TRP A 111 -4.88 3.83 8.64
C TRP A 111 -6.41 3.85 8.47
N SER A 112 -6.97 3.16 7.44
CA SER A 112 -8.42 3.05 7.24
C SER A 112 -8.84 1.72 6.61
N ASP A 113 -10.15 1.52 6.46
CA ASP A 113 -10.79 0.29 5.97
C ASP A 113 -10.36 -0.12 4.55
N ASP A 114 -10.01 0.85 3.70
CA ASP A 114 -9.59 0.64 2.32
C ASP A 114 -8.35 -0.25 2.18
N PHE A 115 -7.42 -0.21 3.15
CA PHE A 115 -6.26 -1.09 3.14
C PHE A 115 -6.65 -2.56 3.27
N SER A 116 -7.52 -2.91 4.22
CA SER A 116 -8.03 -4.27 4.39
C SER A 116 -8.74 -4.79 3.14
N ILE A 117 -9.49 -3.90 2.46
CA ILE A 117 -10.21 -4.21 1.24
C ILE A 117 -9.23 -4.39 0.06
N ALA A 118 -8.27 -3.48 -0.11
CA ALA A 118 -7.28 -3.54 -1.18
C ALA A 118 -6.43 -4.82 -1.15
N ILE A 119 -5.93 -5.21 0.02
CA ILE A 119 -5.12 -6.43 0.15
C ILE A 119 -5.90 -7.72 -0.09
N SER A 120 -7.23 -7.65 -0.13
CA SER A 120 -8.09 -8.76 -0.56
C SER A 120 -8.13 -8.93 -2.09
N GLY A 121 -7.66 -7.93 -2.84
CA GLY A 121 -7.69 -7.90 -4.30
C GLY A 121 -8.84 -7.08 -4.88
N ILE A 122 -9.37 -6.12 -4.13
CA ILE A 122 -10.38 -5.15 -4.56
C ILE A 122 -9.71 -3.78 -4.68
N PRO A 123 -9.68 -3.14 -5.87
CA PRO A 123 -9.13 -1.80 -6.04
C PRO A 123 -9.84 -0.79 -5.13
N SER A 124 -9.10 -0.11 -4.27
CA SER A 124 -9.68 0.74 -3.21
C SER A 124 -9.19 2.17 -3.27
N THR A 125 -10.05 3.08 -2.82
CA THR A 125 -9.77 4.50 -2.66
C THR A 125 -10.36 5.02 -1.36
N VAL A 126 -9.72 6.04 -0.79
CA VAL A 126 -10.20 6.76 0.38
C VAL A 126 -9.97 8.26 0.19
N ASN A 127 -10.83 9.10 0.75
CA ASN A 127 -10.51 10.52 0.85
C ASN A 127 -9.46 10.72 1.95
N ASP A 128 -8.44 11.54 1.67
CA ASP A 128 -7.37 11.83 2.62
C ASP A 128 -7.85 12.86 3.67
N PHE A 129 -7.52 12.63 4.95
CA PHE A 129 -7.98 13.47 6.07
C PHE A 129 -6.92 13.60 7.18
N SER A 130 -5.67 13.55 6.85
CA SER A 130 -4.55 13.43 7.79
C SER A 130 -4.08 14.74 8.43
N ALA A 131 -4.67 15.89 8.11
CA ALA A 131 -4.16 17.20 8.56
C ALA A 131 -5.27 18.16 8.96
N GLY A 132 -4.89 19.27 9.60
CA GLY A 132 -5.75 20.39 9.93
C GLY A 132 -6.20 20.47 11.39
N PRO A 133 -6.79 21.61 11.80
CA PRO A 133 -7.14 21.88 13.20
C PRO A 133 -8.10 20.87 13.83
N PHE A 134 -9.02 20.27 13.04
CA PHE A 134 -9.90 19.21 13.52
C PHE A 134 -9.11 18.02 14.03
N MET A 135 -8.12 17.55 13.27
CA MET A 135 -7.27 16.41 13.64
C MET A 135 -6.48 16.67 14.93
N GLU A 136 -6.04 17.92 15.12
CA GLU A 136 -5.24 18.30 16.29
C GLU A 136 -6.06 18.50 17.57
N THR A 137 -7.34 18.83 17.45
CA THR A 137 -8.13 19.34 18.59
C THR A 137 -9.40 18.54 18.91
N HIS A 138 -10.00 17.88 17.93
CA HIS A 138 -11.32 17.24 18.06
C HIS A 138 -11.30 15.75 17.73
N TYR A 139 -10.54 15.34 16.71
CA TYR A 139 -10.48 13.96 16.26
C TYR A 139 -10.12 13.00 17.41
N HIS A 140 -10.81 11.86 17.50
CA HIS A 140 -10.67 10.85 18.55
C HIS A 140 -10.84 11.40 19.99
N SER A 141 -11.68 12.39 20.15
CA SER A 141 -11.92 12.99 21.45
C SER A 141 -13.43 13.21 21.73
N GLN A 142 -13.74 13.51 23.00
CA GLN A 142 -15.09 13.92 23.39
C GLN A 142 -15.53 15.26 22.77
N TYR A 143 -14.63 15.98 22.13
CA TYR A 143 -14.91 17.27 21.47
C TYR A 143 -15.23 17.10 20.00
N ASP A 144 -15.23 15.88 19.44
CA ASP A 144 -15.70 15.61 18.09
C ASP A 144 -17.21 15.90 18.01
N ASN A 145 -17.55 17.06 17.44
CA ASN A 145 -18.88 17.60 17.37
C ASN A 145 -19.08 18.38 16.05
N GLU A 146 -20.17 19.10 15.92
CA GLU A 146 -20.54 19.83 14.69
C GLU A 146 -19.70 21.12 14.44
N GLU A 147 -18.75 21.48 15.28
CA GLU A 147 -17.99 22.74 15.17
C GLU A 147 -17.20 22.83 13.86
N PHE A 148 -16.67 21.72 13.40
CA PHE A 148 -15.90 21.63 12.14
C PHE A 148 -16.73 21.20 10.93
N TYR A 149 -18.04 21.02 11.09
CA TYR A 149 -18.92 20.73 9.96
C TYR A 149 -18.90 21.89 8.95
N GLN A 150 -18.66 21.57 7.70
CA GLN A 150 -18.65 22.52 6.59
C GLN A 150 -19.55 22.03 5.46
N GLU A 151 -20.66 22.76 5.23
CA GLU A 151 -21.63 22.39 4.21
C GLU A 151 -21.03 22.36 2.79
N ALA A 152 -20.10 23.26 2.49
CA ALA A 152 -19.41 23.30 1.19
C ALA A 152 -18.59 22.04 0.96
N VAL A 153 -17.86 21.56 1.97
CA VAL A 153 -17.06 20.31 1.94
C VAL A 153 -17.98 19.11 1.77
N TYR A 154 -19.04 19.04 2.59
CA TYR A 154 -20.00 17.93 2.52
C TYR A 154 -20.67 17.82 1.15
N ARG A 155 -21.11 18.93 0.57
CA ARG A 155 -21.71 18.97 -0.77
C ARG A 155 -20.70 18.57 -1.85
N PHE A 156 -19.48 19.08 -1.75
CA PHE A 156 -18.42 18.77 -2.69
C PHE A 156 -18.12 17.27 -2.69
N HIS A 157 -17.89 16.66 -1.53
CA HIS A 157 -17.63 15.22 -1.43
C HIS A 157 -18.82 14.39 -1.94
N HIS A 158 -20.06 14.77 -1.65
CA HIS A 158 -21.24 14.11 -2.21
C HIS A 158 -21.25 14.14 -3.74
N GLU A 159 -20.95 15.29 -4.34
CA GLU A 159 -20.88 15.42 -5.80
C GLU A 159 -19.74 14.62 -6.38
N LEU A 160 -18.52 14.75 -5.82
CA LEU A 160 -17.30 14.06 -6.24
C LEU A 160 -17.51 12.55 -6.29
N TYR A 161 -17.94 11.97 -5.17
CA TYR A 161 -18.10 10.53 -5.06
C TYR A 161 -19.33 9.99 -5.80
N THR A 162 -20.38 10.77 -5.95
CA THR A 162 -21.49 10.39 -6.84
C THR A 162 -21.03 10.30 -8.29
N ARG A 163 -20.27 11.30 -8.76
CA ARG A 163 -19.71 11.29 -10.12
C ARG A 163 -18.71 10.14 -10.30
N LEU A 164 -17.84 9.90 -9.34
CA LEU A 164 -16.88 8.80 -9.40
C LEU A 164 -17.58 7.44 -9.50
N LEU A 165 -18.57 7.21 -8.62
CA LEU A 165 -19.38 5.99 -8.62
C LEU A 165 -20.10 5.77 -9.94
N VAL A 166 -20.75 6.78 -10.49
CA VAL A 166 -21.45 6.69 -11.79
C VAL A 166 -20.46 6.48 -12.92
N THR A 167 -19.30 7.13 -12.89
CA THR A 167 -18.24 6.94 -13.90
C THR A 167 -17.76 5.50 -13.89
N LEU A 168 -17.43 4.94 -12.72
CA LEU A 168 -17.00 3.55 -12.59
C LEU A 168 -18.07 2.55 -13.03
N ASP A 169 -19.35 2.81 -12.70
CA ASP A 169 -20.48 1.96 -13.11
C ASP A 169 -20.66 1.90 -14.63
N GLN A 170 -20.26 2.96 -15.34
CA GLN A 170 -20.38 3.02 -16.80
C GLN A 170 -19.20 2.38 -17.53
N LEU A 171 -18.09 2.11 -16.88
CA LEU A 171 -16.94 1.48 -17.51
C LEU A 171 -17.22 0.03 -17.87
N THR A 172 -16.62 -0.40 -18.97
CA THR A 172 -16.70 -1.78 -19.45
C THR A 172 -15.70 -2.69 -18.71
N LEU A 173 -14.50 -2.15 -18.41
CA LEU A 173 -13.42 -2.83 -17.71
C LEU A 173 -12.94 -1.98 -16.52
N PRO A 174 -12.45 -2.61 -15.44
CA PRO A 174 -11.76 -1.88 -14.37
C PRO A 174 -10.61 -1.04 -14.95
N PRO A 175 -10.49 0.25 -14.61
CA PRO A 175 -9.51 1.15 -15.20
C PRO A 175 -8.15 1.04 -14.51
N LEU A 176 -7.54 -0.15 -14.54
CA LEU A 176 -6.32 -0.48 -13.80
C LEU A 176 -5.08 -0.30 -14.68
N ASP A 177 -4.24 0.66 -14.30
CA ASP A 177 -2.93 0.90 -14.89
C ASP A 177 -1.83 0.24 -14.04
N PHE A 178 -1.46 -0.98 -14.39
CA PHE A 178 -0.42 -1.73 -13.67
C PHE A 178 0.98 -1.13 -13.83
N SER A 179 1.21 -0.32 -14.87
CA SER A 179 2.51 0.32 -15.08
C SER A 179 2.89 1.26 -13.94
N ARG A 180 1.89 1.91 -13.29
CA ARG A 180 2.12 2.83 -12.17
C ARG A 180 2.75 2.15 -10.96
N HIS A 181 2.29 0.95 -10.65
CA HIS A 181 2.89 0.13 -9.59
C HIS A 181 4.36 -0.23 -9.91
N PHE A 182 4.63 -0.65 -11.14
CA PHE A 182 5.98 -0.99 -11.57
C PHE A 182 6.92 0.23 -11.66
N LEU A 183 6.41 1.40 -12.02
CA LEU A 183 7.19 2.64 -11.99
C LEU A 183 7.56 3.02 -10.54
N ALA A 184 6.63 2.89 -9.59
CA ALA A 184 6.92 3.11 -8.18
C ALA A 184 7.97 2.10 -7.66
N MET A 185 7.82 0.81 -8.01
CA MET A 185 8.79 -0.24 -7.68
C MET A 185 10.17 0.03 -8.29
N LYS A 186 10.22 0.53 -9.53
CA LYS A 186 11.47 0.91 -10.20
C LYS A 186 12.17 2.06 -9.48
N SER A 187 11.43 3.07 -9.04
CA SER A 187 11.97 4.18 -8.25
C SER A 187 12.55 3.67 -6.93
N SER A 188 11.78 2.88 -6.19
CA SER A 188 12.23 2.30 -4.92
C SER A 188 13.47 1.40 -5.08
N GLY A 189 13.55 0.62 -6.17
CA GLY A 189 14.74 -0.19 -6.48
C GLY A 189 15.96 0.66 -6.84
N ALA A 190 15.78 1.79 -7.51
CA ALA A 190 16.87 2.72 -7.81
C ALA A 190 17.38 3.41 -6.53
N ASP A 191 16.48 3.78 -5.61
CA ASP A 191 16.83 4.33 -4.30
C ASP A 191 17.60 3.29 -3.47
N CYS A 192 17.18 2.02 -3.50
CA CYS A 192 17.88 0.92 -2.87
C CYS A 192 19.30 0.76 -3.44
N LEU A 193 19.47 0.80 -4.76
CA LEU A 193 20.80 0.72 -5.40
C LEU A 193 21.72 1.87 -4.95
N ALA A 194 21.19 3.08 -4.85
CA ALA A 194 21.93 4.24 -4.38
C ALA A 194 22.35 4.12 -2.90
N ALA A 195 21.43 3.64 -2.06
CA ALA A 195 21.67 3.44 -0.63
C ALA A 195 22.68 2.30 -0.36
N GLN A 196 22.66 1.24 -1.16
CA GLN A 196 23.47 0.03 -0.96
C GLN A 196 24.76 -0.01 -1.78
N SER A 197 25.33 1.14 -2.16
CA SER A 197 26.52 1.23 -3.01
C SER A 197 27.76 0.45 -2.50
N ASN A 198 27.81 0.15 -1.20
CA ASN A 198 28.90 -0.61 -0.55
C ASN A 198 28.53 -2.09 -0.28
N ALA A 199 27.34 -2.52 -0.70
CA ALA A 199 26.91 -3.90 -0.48
C ALA A 199 27.78 -4.92 -1.28
N PRO A 200 27.80 -6.19 -0.87
CA PRO A 200 28.49 -7.25 -1.61
C PRO A 200 28.03 -7.33 -3.07
N ALA A 201 28.95 -7.67 -3.98
CA ALA A 201 28.65 -7.77 -5.41
C ALA A 201 27.42 -8.64 -5.72
N GLU A 202 27.22 -9.71 -4.95
CA GLU A 202 26.06 -10.62 -5.09
C GLU A 202 24.70 -9.94 -4.85
N VAL A 203 24.64 -8.90 -4.04
CA VAL A 203 23.44 -8.08 -3.81
C VAL A 203 23.32 -7.02 -4.91
N LEU A 204 24.45 -6.38 -5.25
CA LEU A 204 24.49 -5.31 -6.26
C LEU A 204 24.13 -5.82 -7.67
N GLU A 205 24.39 -7.08 -8.00
CA GLU A 205 24.03 -7.68 -9.30
C GLU A 205 22.52 -7.97 -9.44
N GLU A 206 21.82 -8.24 -8.33
CA GLU A 206 20.38 -8.56 -8.36
C GLU A 206 19.52 -7.32 -8.68
N ILE A 207 19.92 -6.11 -8.22
CA ILE A 207 19.12 -4.89 -8.38
C ILE A 207 18.99 -4.49 -9.86
N PRO A 208 20.06 -4.35 -10.66
CA PRO A 208 19.95 -4.06 -12.08
C PRO A 208 19.13 -5.10 -12.85
N ALA A 209 19.28 -6.39 -12.51
CA ALA A 209 18.50 -7.45 -13.14
C ALA A 209 16.99 -7.33 -12.85
N LEU A 210 16.63 -6.97 -11.63
CA LEU A 210 15.25 -6.64 -11.26
C LEU A 210 14.74 -5.41 -12.02
N LEU A 211 15.51 -4.31 -12.07
CA LEU A 211 15.13 -3.07 -12.76
C LEU A 211 14.93 -3.28 -14.27
N GLU A 212 15.72 -4.17 -14.89
CA GLU A 212 15.53 -4.56 -16.29
C GLU A 212 14.19 -5.33 -16.47
N SER A 213 13.90 -6.30 -15.61
CA SER A 213 12.62 -7.05 -15.64
C SER A 213 11.42 -6.12 -15.43
N ILE A 214 11.52 -5.19 -14.47
CA ILE A 214 10.49 -4.18 -14.24
C ILE A 214 10.28 -3.30 -15.47
N SER A 215 11.34 -2.87 -16.16
CA SER A 215 11.22 -2.03 -17.36
C SER A 215 10.47 -2.76 -18.48
N LYS A 216 10.71 -4.04 -18.67
CA LYS A 216 10.01 -4.86 -19.68
C LYS A 216 8.53 -5.04 -19.36
N VAL A 217 8.20 -5.31 -18.09
CA VAL A 217 6.79 -5.47 -17.69
C VAL A 217 6.03 -4.14 -17.75
N CYS A 218 6.68 -3.00 -17.46
CA CYS A 218 6.08 -1.67 -17.63
C CYS A 218 5.59 -1.47 -19.07
N GLU A 219 6.40 -1.76 -20.08
CA GLU A 219 6.02 -1.61 -21.50
C GLU A 219 4.76 -2.44 -21.85
N SER A 220 4.69 -3.67 -21.35
CA SER A 220 3.50 -4.51 -21.55
C SER A 220 2.28 -4.03 -20.77
N ALA A 221 2.49 -3.49 -19.58
CA ALA A 221 1.43 -2.92 -18.75
C ALA A 221 0.85 -1.65 -19.36
N ASP A 222 1.70 -0.78 -19.92
CA ASP A 222 1.27 0.42 -20.67
C ASP A 222 0.40 0.02 -21.86
N LEU A 223 0.84 -0.95 -22.66
CA LEU A 223 0.05 -1.46 -23.79
C LEU A 223 -1.30 -2.06 -23.33
N LEU A 224 -1.33 -2.77 -22.20
CA LEU A 224 -2.58 -3.30 -21.66
C LEU A 224 -3.51 -2.18 -21.21
N TYR A 225 -2.99 -1.14 -20.58
CA TYR A 225 -3.79 0.01 -20.17
C TYR A 225 -4.37 0.78 -21.35
N GLU A 226 -3.59 0.99 -22.42
CA GLU A 226 -4.10 1.56 -23.69
C GLU A 226 -5.30 0.73 -24.22
N LYS A 227 -5.21 -0.60 -24.19
CA LYS A 227 -6.33 -1.46 -24.59
C LYS A 227 -7.55 -1.36 -23.68
N ILE A 228 -7.35 -1.25 -22.37
CA ILE A 228 -8.43 -1.01 -21.41
C ILE A 228 -9.14 0.31 -21.74
N GLN A 229 -8.36 1.39 -22.00
CA GLN A 229 -8.92 2.69 -22.37
C GLN A 229 -9.67 2.65 -23.71
N GLU A 230 -9.13 1.98 -24.74
CA GLU A 230 -9.81 1.78 -26.01
C GLU A 230 -11.18 1.11 -25.83
N ILE A 231 -11.24 0.04 -25.03
CA ILE A 231 -12.48 -0.70 -24.75
C ILE A 231 -13.47 0.18 -23.97
N ASN A 232 -13.00 0.91 -22.95
CA ASN A 232 -13.85 1.78 -22.14
C ASN A 232 -14.39 2.99 -22.90
N ASN A 233 -13.63 3.54 -23.87
CA ASN A 233 -14.03 4.70 -24.67
C ASN A 233 -15.00 4.33 -25.80
N HIS A 234 -15.10 3.06 -26.18
CA HIS A 234 -16.04 2.63 -27.19
C HIS A 234 -17.37 2.19 -26.54
N THR A 235 -18.45 2.90 -26.88
CA THR A 235 -19.84 2.48 -26.56
C THR A 235 -20.16 1.21 -27.35
N VAL A 236 -19.70 0.05 -26.87
CA VAL A 236 -19.86 -1.23 -27.57
C VAL A 236 -21.00 -2.01 -26.93
N SER A 237 -21.85 -2.57 -27.77
CA SER A 237 -22.55 -3.80 -27.44
C SER A 237 -21.50 -4.92 -27.36
N ALA A 238 -20.66 -4.86 -26.32
CA ALA A 238 -19.57 -5.80 -26.12
C ALA A 238 -20.16 -7.18 -25.85
N ASP A 239 -19.56 -8.21 -26.41
CA ASP A 239 -19.88 -9.58 -26.07
C ASP A 239 -19.62 -9.77 -24.56
N PHE A 240 -20.69 -9.78 -23.80
CA PHE A 240 -20.67 -9.78 -22.33
C PHE A 240 -19.79 -10.90 -21.71
N PRO A 241 -19.76 -12.14 -22.24
CA PRO A 241 -18.88 -13.19 -21.71
C PRO A 241 -17.40 -12.87 -21.82
N MET A 242 -16.95 -12.28 -22.91
CA MET A 242 -15.53 -11.99 -23.13
C MET A 242 -15.05 -10.81 -22.28
N VAL A 243 -15.86 -9.76 -22.18
CA VAL A 243 -15.59 -8.61 -21.31
C VAL A 243 -15.52 -9.04 -19.85
N SER A 244 -16.46 -9.89 -19.41
CA SER A 244 -16.45 -10.47 -18.06
C SER A 244 -15.19 -11.31 -17.80
N GLY A 245 -14.74 -12.08 -18.79
CA GLY A 245 -13.50 -12.86 -18.73
C GLY A 245 -12.27 -11.97 -18.57
N LEU A 246 -12.15 -10.89 -19.35
CA LEU A 246 -11.04 -9.95 -19.26
C LEU A 246 -11.07 -9.16 -17.95
N SER A 247 -12.23 -8.69 -17.51
CA SER A 247 -12.38 -8.01 -16.21
C SER A 247 -11.91 -8.92 -15.07
N SER A 248 -12.29 -10.19 -15.06
CA SER A 248 -11.83 -11.14 -14.03
C SER A 248 -10.31 -11.36 -14.07
N LYS A 249 -9.69 -11.39 -15.26
CA LYS A 249 -8.23 -11.49 -15.40
C LYS A 249 -7.53 -10.26 -14.85
N LEU A 250 -8.03 -9.03 -15.13
CA LEU A 250 -7.48 -7.80 -14.62
C LEU A 250 -7.53 -7.75 -13.08
N LEU A 251 -8.67 -8.09 -12.48
CA LEU A 251 -8.80 -8.18 -11.03
C LEU A 251 -7.93 -9.28 -10.42
N HIS A 252 -7.69 -10.37 -11.15
CA HIS A 252 -6.74 -11.40 -10.74
C HIS A 252 -5.30 -10.89 -10.73
N ILE A 253 -4.88 -10.13 -11.74
CA ILE A 253 -3.55 -9.48 -11.76
C ILE A 253 -3.45 -8.53 -10.58
N PHE A 254 -4.43 -7.64 -10.39
CA PHE A 254 -4.44 -6.71 -9.27
C PHE A 254 -4.22 -7.43 -7.92
N ARG A 255 -5.01 -8.49 -7.65
CA ARG A 255 -4.85 -9.28 -6.44
C ARG A 255 -3.45 -9.88 -6.30
N LYS A 256 -2.88 -10.43 -7.39
CA LYS A 256 -1.53 -10.98 -7.36
C LYS A 256 -0.47 -9.92 -7.09
N MET A 257 -0.66 -8.70 -7.58
CA MET A 257 0.25 -7.60 -7.27
C MET A 257 0.19 -7.22 -5.78
N GLN A 258 -1.01 -7.16 -5.18
CA GLN A 258 -1.14 -6.96 -3.74
C GLN A 258 -0.47 -8.09 -2.94
N ASP A 259 -0.65 -9.34 -3.35
CA ASP A 259 -0.04 -10.50 -2.69
C ASP A 259 1.50 -10.51 -2.82
N TYR A 260 2.04 -10.13 -3.98
CA TYR A 260 3.47 -10.24 -4.26
C TYR A 260 4.28 -9.04 -3.79
N PHE A 261 3.75 -7.84 -3.89
CA PHE A 261 4.55 -6.63 -3.78
C PHE A 261 4.19 -5.71 -2.61
N VAL A 262 2.97 -5.79 -2.06
CA VAL A 262 2.61 -5.00 -0.90
C VAL A 262 3.15 -5.68 0.36
N ARG A 263 4.04 -4.97 1.04
CA ARG A 263 4.61 -5.35 2.34
C ARG A 263 4.37 -4.24 3.35
N LEU A 264 4.55 -4.57 4.61
CA LEU A 264 4.53 -3.61 5.70
C LEU A 264 5.90 -3.64 6.38
N ASP A 265 6.43 -2.48 6.67
CA ASP A 265 7.55 -2.35 7.59
C ASP A 265 7.08 -2.47 9.05
N TRP A 266 8.01 -2.41 9.98
CA TRP A 266 7.67 -2.51 11.41
C TRP A 266 7.04 -1.22 11.99
N GLN A 267 6.86 -0.19 11.19
CA GLN A 267 6.13 1.04 11.52
C GLN A 267 4.75 1.12 10.82
N ASP A 268 4.28 0.00 10.26
CA ASP A 268 3.02 -0.17 9.52
C ASP A 268 2.96 0.59 8.18
N ALA A 269 4.10 1.11 7.69
CA ALA A 269 4.13 1.76 6.40
C ALA A 269 4.11 0.74 5.25
N VAL A 270 3.33 1.06 4.21
CA VAL A 270 3.26 0.25 2.99
C VAL A 270 4.57 0.39 2.21
N CYS A 271 5.22 -0.71 1.92
CA CYS A 271 6.50 -0.75 1.22
C CYS A 271 6.61 -1.92 0.24
N PHE A 272 7.68 -1.93 -0.56
CA PHE A 272 8.05 -3.08 -1.40
C PHE A 272 8.90 -4.09 -0.61
N PRO A 273 8.95 -5.37 -1.03
CA PRO A 273 9.63 -6.42 -0.25
C PRO A 273 11.06 -6.09 0.16
N HIS A 274 11.85 -5.44 -0.70
CA HIS A 274 13.24 -5.12 -0.44
C HIS A 274 13.46 -3.94 0.53
N ALA A 275 12.42 -3.12 0.75
CA ALA A 275 12.60 -1.82 1.39
C ALA A 275 13.03 -1.92 2.86
N ALA A 276 12.38 -2.81 3.64
CA ALA A 276 12.69 -2.95 5.07
C ALA A 276 14.15 -3.40 5.29
N ALA A 277 14.62 -4.42 4.58
CA ALA A 277 16.01 -4.87 4.69
C ALA A 277 17.02 -3.80 4.23
N SER A 278 16.68 -3.04 3.16
CA SER A 278 17.51 -1.92 2.70
C SER A 278 17.62 -0.80 3.72
N GLN A 279 16.52 -0.41 4.36
CA GLN A 279 16.51 0.59 5.43
C GLN A 279 17.29 0.12 6.65
N ASN A 280 17.05 -1.11 7.10
CA ASN A 280 17.79 -1.71 8.21
C ASN A 280 19.30 -1.70 7.98
N LEU A 281 19.77 -1.99 6.77
CA LEU A 281 21.20 -1.93 6.42
C LEU A 281 21.76 -0.52 6.64
N CYS A 282 21.07 0.51 6.17
CA CYS A 282 21.52 1.90 6.38
C CYS A 282 21.65 2.25 7.86
N HIS A 283 20.68 1.88 8.67
CA HIS A 283 20.70 2.16 10.11
C HIS A 283 21.78 1.35 10.86
N LEU A 284 21.95 0.08 10.50
CA LEU A 284 23.00 -0.78 11.08
C LEU A 284 24.41 -0.28 10.73
N GLU A 285 24.65 0.17 9.48
CA GLU A 285 25.93 0.75 9.07
C GLU A 285 26.21 2.09 9.80
N GLN A 286 25.18 2.93 9.98
CA GLN A 286 25.29 4.14 10.80
C GLN A 286 25.66 3.82 12.25
N ALA A 287 25.03 2.80 12.83
CA ALA A 287 25.34 2.35 14.18
C ALA A 287 26.78 1.84 14.33
N VAL A 288 27.30 1.06 13.36
CA VAL A 288 28.69 0.63 13.34
C VAL A 288 29.63 1.83 13.32
N HIS A 289 29.41 2.78 12.40
CA HIS A 289 30.25 3.97 12.27
C HIS A 289 30.23 4.83 13.55
N ALA A 290 29.07 4.94 14.20
CA ALA A 290 28.93 5.64 15.48
C ALA A 290 29.75 4.96 16.59
N LEU A 291 29.70 3.60 16.69
CA LEU A 291 30.49 2.84 17.68
C LEU A 291 31.98 2.92 17.41
N GLU A 292 32.42 2.87 16.16
CA GLU A 292 33.83 3.08 15.78
C GLU A 292 34.33 4.46 16.24
N SER A 293 33.45 5.46 16.20
CA SER A 293 33.71 6.84 16.69
C SER A 293 33.47 7.01 18.19
N GLN A 294 33.23 5.92 18.95
CA GLN A 294 32.92 5.92 20.38
C GLN A 294 31.66 6.73 20.75
N ASN A 295 30.72 6.90 19.83
CA ASN A 295 29.48 7.62 20.04
C ASN A 295 28.30 6.63 20.23
N ILE A 296 28.13 6.14 21.48
CA ILE A 296 27.10 5.17 21.82
C ILE A 296 25.70 5.74 21.66
N THR A 297 25.49 6.99 22.02
CA THR A 297 24.17 7.65 21.88
C THR A 297 23.70 7.64 20.41
N ALA A 298 24.55 8.05 19.46
CA ALA A 298 24.19 8.03 18.04
C ALA A 298 23.99 6.60 17.50
N ALA A 299 24.73 5.63 18.03
CA ALA A 299 24.49 4.22 17.68
C ALA A 299 23.12 3.74 18.16
N LEU A 300 22.73 4.06 19.38
CA LEU A 300 21.39 3.72 19.91
C LEU A 300 20.27 4.37 19.09
N GLU A 301 20.41 5.66 18.73
CA GLU A 301 19.43 6.35 17.87
C GLU A 301 19.23 5.61 16.54
N ALA A 302 20.32 5.21 15.88
CA ALA A 302 20.23 4.44 14.63
C ALA A 302 19.60 3.06 14.84
N LEU A 303 19.88 2.36 15.94
CA LEU A 303 19.34 1.03 16.22
C LEU A 303 17.84 1.07 16.56
N TYR A 304 17.31 2.17 17.06
CA TYR A 304 15.87 2.31 17.33
C TYR A 304 15.03 2.30 16.06
N GLU A 305 15.60 2.68 14.93
CA GLU A 305 14.96 2.67 13.62
C GLU A 305 14.94 1.29 12.93
N VAL A 306 15.67 0.31 13.48
CA VAL A 306 15.68 -1.06 12.97
C VAL A 306 14.53 -1.86 13.57
N ASP A 307 13.56 -2.27 12.75
CA ASP A 307 12.48 -3.22 13.11
C ASP A 307 11.87 -3.04 14.51
N ASN A 308 11.45 -1.83 14.87
CA ASN A 308 10.88 -1.51 16.18
C ASN A 308 11.82 -1.79 17.39
N ASN A 309 13.12 -1.79 17.21
CA ASN A 309 14.03 -1.91 18.35
C ASN A 309 13.95 -0.69 19.31
N CYS A 310 13.20 0.37 18.95
CA CYS A 310 12.78 1.41 19.88
C CYS A 310 12.02 0.82 21.09
N TYR A 311 11.29 -0.28 20.92
CA TYR A 311 10.63 -0.98 22.03
C TYR A 311 11.64 -1.61 23.02
N ALA A 312 12.83 -2.01 22.56
CA ALA A 312 13.91 -2.44 23.45
C ALA A 312 14.41 -1.33 24.38
N PHE A 313 14.25 -0.07 23.95
CA PHE A 313 14.53 1.09 24.80
C PHE A 313 13.41 1.36 25.82
N LEU A 314 12.15 1.19 25.39
CA LEU A 314 10.96 1.62 26.16
C LEU A 314 10.48 0.57 27.16
N PHE A 315 10.65 -0.71 26.85
CA PHE A 315 10.00 -1.83 27.52
C PHE A 315 11.00 -2.90 27.98
N ASP A 316 10.54 -3.79 28.85
CA ASP A 316 11.26 -5.00 29.19
C ASP A 316 11.21 -6.05 28.06
N GLU A 317 11.98 -7.14 28.22
CA GLU A 317 12.14 -8.15 27.18
C GLU A 317 10.84 -8.90 26.88
N GLU A 318 9.96 -9.09 27.88
CA GLU A 318 8.68 -9.78 27.70
C GLU A 318 7.75 -8.94 26.81
N VAL A 319 7.63 -7.65 27.10
CA VAL A 319 6.81 -6.72 26.31
C VAL A 319 7.40 -6.55 24.91
N TYR A 320 8.71 -6.39 24.78
CA TYR A 320 9.39 -6.33 23.48
C TYR A 320 9.09 -7.58 22.63
N TYR A 321 9.17 -8.78 23.23
CA TYR A 321 8.85 -10.04 22.55
C TYR A 321 7.42 -10.05 22.00
N HIS A 322 6.44 -9.56 22.76
CA HIS A 322 5.04 -9.50 22.33
C HIS A 322 4.83 -8.55 21.15
N PHE A 323 5.53 -7.42 21.10
CA PHE A 323 5.44 -6.44 20.01
C PHE A 323 6.28 -6.78 18.77
N THR A 324 7.10 -7.83 18.81
CA THR A 324 8.01 -8.22 17.74
C THR A 324 7.90 -9.71 17.41
N GLU A 325 8.71 -10.55 18.03
CA GLU A 325 8.84 -11.98 17.72
C GLU A 325 7.52 -12.74 17.82
N TYR A 326 6.69 -12.43 18.81
CA TYR A 326 5.41 -13.11 19.00
C TYR A 326 4.47 -12.92 17.80
N ILE A 327 4.46 -11.74 17.20
CA ILE A 327 3.64 -11.44 16.01
C ILE A 327 3.98 -12.38 14.86
N LEU A 328 5.26 -12.60 14.58
CA LEU A 328 5.71 -13.47 13.49
C LEU A 328 5.30 -14.94 13.65
N HIS A 329 5.06 -15.37 14.87
CA HIS A 329 4.67 -16.74 15.19
C HIS A 329 3.15 -16.96 15.26
N GLN A 330 2.34 -15.93 15.07
CA GLN A 330 0.89 -16.06 15.07
C GLN A 330 0.37 -16.83 13.84
N PRO A 331 -0.72 -17.59 13.97
CA PRO A 331 -1.42 -18.15 12.83
C PRO A 331 -1.85 -17.04 11.84
N LYS A 332 -1.79 -17.31 10.55
CA LYS A 332 -2.09 -16.34 9.49
C LYS A 332 -3.47 -15.71 9.62
N ASP A 333 -4.46 -16.46 10.11
CA ASP A 333 -5.84 -15.99 10.33
C ASP A 333 -5.97 -15.06 11.53
N ARG A 334 -4.97 -15.01 12.41
CA ARG A 334 -4.87 -14.03 13.50
C ARG A 334 -3.99 -12.83 13.16
N LEU A 335 -3.03 -13.00 12.27
CA LEU A 335 -2.12 -11.93 11.84
C LEU A 335 -2.77 -10.92 10.88
N MET A 336 -3.89 -11.23 10.25
CA MET A 336 -4.60 -10.35 9.30
C MET A 336 -3.63 -9.68 8.31
N TRP A 337 -3.34 -8.40 8.47
CA TRP A 337 -2.45 -7.64 7.58
C TRP A 337 -1.03 -8.17 7.56
N GLY A 338 -0.50 -8.59 8.70
CA GLY A 338 0.86 -9.12 8.83
C GLY A 338 1.08 -10.45 8.13
N ALA A 339 0.00 -11.17 7.80
CA ALA A 339 0.08 -12.53 7.25
C ALA A 339 0.80 -12.58 5.88
N GLY A 340 2.11 -12.84 5.92
CA GLY A 340 2.98 -12.90 4.74
C GLY A 340 3.39 -11.53 4.20
N ARG A 341 3.12 -10.43 4.92
CA ARG A 341 3.54 -9.07 4.56
C ARG A 341 4.68 -8.55 5.41
N ILE A 342 4.81 -9.01 6.64
CA ILE A 342 6.00 -8.81 7.46
C ILE A 342 6.93 -10.00 7.19
N LEU A 343 8.12 -9.74 6.65
CA LEU A 343 9.01 -10.80 6.17
C LEU A 343 10.04 -11.19 7.21
N HIS A 344 10.68 -10.22 7.84
CA HIS A 344 11.86 -10.41 8.68
C HIS A 344 11.77 -9.55 9.93
N HIS A 345 12.48 -9.94 10.98
CA HIS A 345 12.69 -9.15 12.19
C HIS A 345 14.14 -9.31 12.66
N GLU A 346 14.84 -8.20 12.90
CA GLU A 346 16.18 -8.19 13.46
C GLU A 346 16.10 -7.85 14.95
N ASN A 347 16.18 -8.86 15.80
CA ASN A 347 16.12 -8.68 17.25
C ASN A 347 17.45 -8.17 17.79
N LEU A 348 17.47 -6.91 18.21
CA LEU A 348 18.64 -6.24 18.79
C LEU A 348 18.46 -5.94 20.28
N TYR A 349 17.42 -6.49 20.95
CA TYR A 349 17.09 -6.19 22.35
C TYR A 349 18.32 -6.25 23.27
N GLY A 350 19.01 -7.38 23.28
CA GLY A 350 20.18 -7.57 24.18
C GLY A 350 21.36 -6.66 23.81
N LEU A 351 21.51 -6.25 22.54
CA LEU A 351 22.51 -5.28 22.14
C LEU A 351 22.16 -3.85 22.60
N VAL A 352 20.91 -3.46 22.40
CA VAL A 352 20.41 -2.14 22.86
C VAL A 352 20.55 -2.01 24.38
N GLN A 353 20.15 -3.01 25.16
CA GLN A 353 20.32 -2.96 26.62
C GLN A 353 21.79 -2.85 27.02
N ARG A 354 22.66 -3.61 26.37
CA ARG A 354 24.10 -3.53 26.64
C ARG A 354 24.71 -2.17 26.31
N LEU A 355 24.33 -1.57 25.20
CA LEU A 355 24.79 -0.22 24.83
C LEU A 355 24.26 0.85 25.80
N LYS A 356 23.02 0.74 26.27
CA LYS A 356 22.46 1.62 27.33
C LYS A 356 23.28 1.55 28.62
N GLU A 357 23.72 0.36 29.05
CA GLU A 357 24.58 0.20 30.20
C GLU A 357 25.95 0.86 29.97
N LEU A 358 26.56 0.66 28.79
CA LEU A 358 27.84 1.24 28.44
C LEU A 358 27.81 2.76 28.34
N ASP A 359 26.73 3.34 27.84
CA ASP A 359 26.53 4.78 27.71
C ASP A 359 26.50 5.49 29.11
N GLN A 360 26.09 4.77 30.15
CA GLN A 360 26.10 5.27 31.51
C GLN A 360 27.48 5.20 32.21
N MET A 361 28.46 4.56 31.57
CA MET A 361 29.81 4.43 32.13
C MET A 361 30.63 5.64 31.78
N ALA A 362 31.43 6.11 32.75
CA ALA A 362 32.29 7.29 32.55
C ALA A 362 33.37 7.12 31.46
N ILE A 363 33.80 5.89 31.22
CA ILE A 363 34.73 5.48 30.15
C ILE A 363 34.27 4.14 29.61
N PRO A 364 33.62 4.08 28.46
CA PRO A 364 33.34 2.82 27.80
C PRO A 364 34.65 2.12 27.42
N GLY A 365 34.73 0.83 27.65
CA GLY A 365 35.84 -0.01 27.20
C GLY A 365 35.87 -0.19 25.68
N SER A 366 36.57 -1.23 25.19
CA SER A 366 36.48 -1.61 23.77
C SER A 366 35.04 -1.99 23.40
N LEU A 367 34.53 -1.46 22.29
CA LEU A 367 33.23 -1.77 21.68
C LEU A 367 33.29 -2.84 20.58
N ASP A 368 34.42 -3.55 20.47
CA ASP A 368 34.65 -4.54 19.42
C ASP A 368 33.64 -5.69 19.43
N VAL A 369 33.07 -6.03 20.59
CA VAL A 369 32.07 -7.10 20.71
C VAL A 369 30.75 -6.64 20.11
N GLU A 370 30.33 -5.44 20.44
CA GLU A 370 29.11 -4.81 19.95
C GLU A 370 29.18 -4.57 18.44
N ILE A 371 30.30 -4.07 17.94
CA ILE A 371 30.58 -3.90 16.50
C ILE A 371 30.44 -5.25 15.77
N ARG A 372 31.10 -6.32 16.26
CA ARG A 372 30.96 -7.64 15.63
C ARG A 372 29.52 -8.19 15.60
N ARG A 373 28.70 -7.86 16.61
CA ARG A 373 27.27 -8.21 16.62
C ARG A 373 26.51 -7.46 15.52
N LEU A 374 26.78 -6.18 15.34
CA LEU A 374 26.19 -5.36 14.26
C LEU A 374 26.63 -5.85 12.89
N GLU A 375 27.91 -6.18 12.70
CA GLU A 375 28.38 -6.78 11.44
C GLU A 375 27.70 -8.11 11.12
N ALA A 376 27.36 -8.90 12.15
CA ALA A 376 26.58 -10.12 11.95
C ALA A 376 25.11 -9.82 11.56
N ALA A 377 24.50 -8.78 12.13
CA ALA A 377 23.18 -8.31 11.73
C ALA A 377 23.19 -7.79 10.28
N ILE A 378 24.19 -6.99 9.91
CA ILE A 378 24.38 -6.52 8.53
C ILE A 378 24.41 -7.70 7.54
N ARG A 379 25.18 -8.74 7.82
CA ARG A 379 25.24 -9.93 6.96
C ARG A 379 23.88 -10.63 6.83
N ARG A 380 23.08 -10.67 7.90
CA ARG A 380 21.70 -11.23 7.82
C ARG A 380 20.81 -10.36 6.95
N GLN A 381 20.84 -9.06 7.14
CA GLN A 381 20.03 -8.12 6.34
C GLN A 381 20.44 -8.13 4.86
N GLN A 382 21.72 -8.27 4.55
CA GLN A 382 22.20 -8.46 3.17
C GLN A 382 21.65 -9.75 2.55
N ALA A 383 21.58 -10.85 3.31
CA ALA A 383 20.97 -12.08 2.84
C ALA A 383 19.45 -11.90 2.61
N TYR A 384 18.74 -11.26 3.53
CA TYR A 384 17.31 -10.94 3.36
C TYR A 384 17.06 -10.06 2.13
N LEU A 385 17.84 -9.00 1.97
CA LEU A 385 17.74 -8.13 0.80
C LEU A 385 17.91 -8.89 -0.51
N LYS A 386 18.89 -9.78 -0.57
CA LYS A 386 19.12 -10.64 -1.75
C LYS A 386 17.92 -11.54 -2.04
N ASP A 387 17.40 -12.21 -1.01
CA ASP A 387 16.25 -13.10 -1.14
C ASP A 387 14.98 -12.33 -1.58
N ASP A 388 14.77 -11.14 -1.03
CA ASP A 388 13.64 -10.26 -1.37
C ASP A 388 13.73 -9.78 -2.83
N LEU A 389 14.90 -9.35 -3.30
CA LEU A 389 15.13 -8.95 -4.68
C LEU A 389 14.90 -10.12 -5.66
N HIS A 390 15.37 -11.31 -5.31
CA HIS A 390 15.13 -12.51 -6.10
C HIS A 390 13.65 -12.89 -6.15
N TYR A 391 12.96 -12.84 -5.01
CA TYR A 391 11.52 -13.04 -4.93
C TYR A 391 10.74 -12.04 -5.79
N MET A 392 11.10 -10.74 -5.72
CA MET A 392 10.48 -9.70 -6.53
C MET A 392 10.64 -9.97 -8.01
N LYS A 393 11.87 -10.33 -8.46
CA LYS A 393 12.14 -10.65 -9.87
C LYS A 393 11.27 -11.81 -10.36
N GLN A 394 11.20 -12.90 -9.60
CA GLN A 394 10.33 -14.03 -9.96
C GLN A 394 8.84 -13.65 -10.00
N SER A 395 8.44 -12.76 -9.12
CA SER A 395 7.05 -12.29 -9.06
C SER A 395 6.73 -11.36 -10.23
N VAL A 396 7.66 -10.50 -10.64
CA VAL A 396 7.55 -9.67 -11.86
C VAL A 396 7.38 -10.56 -13.10
N ASP A 397 8.19 -11.62 -13.23
CA ASP A 397 8.08 -12.55 -14.36
C ASP A 397 6.71 -13.25 -14.42
N LYS A 398 6.13 -13.60 -13.27
CA LYS A 398 4.77 -14.17 -13.18
C LYS A 398 3.70 -13.17 -13.61
N ILE A 399 3.80 -11.92 -13.17
CA ILE A 399 2.85 -10.86 -13.57
C ILE A 399 3.00 -10.55 -15.05
N GLN A 400 4.22 -10.51 -15.61
CA GLN A 400 4.45 -10.36 -17.05
C GLN A 400 3.67 -11.41 -17.86
N ALA A 401 3.69 -12.67 -17.43
CA ALA A 401 2.95 -13.74 -18.11
C ALA A 401 1.43 -13.50 -18.07
N LEU A 402 0.89 -13.04 -16.94
CA LEU A 402 -0.53 -12.71 -16.81
C LEU A 402 -0.95 -11.52 -17.67
N ILE A 403 -0.11 -10.47 -17.74
CA ILE A 403 -0.34 -9.31 -18.60
C ILE A 403 -0.35 -9.73 -20.08
N ASN A 404 0.59 -10.57 -20.50
CA ASN A 404 0.66 -11.07 -21.88
C ASN A 404 -0.60 -11.88 -22.24
N ASP A 405 -1.09 -12.73 -21.35
CA ASP A 405 -2.36 -13.46 -21.54
C ASP A 405 -3.57 -12.51 -21.70
N CYS A 406 -3.60 -11.39 -20.98
CA CYS A 406 -4.61 -10.35 -21.16
C CYS A 406 -4.50 -9.66 -22.53
N LEU A 407 -3.28 -9.33 -22.97
CA LEU A 407 -3.02 -8.69 -24.27
C LEU A 407 -3.45 -9.61 -25.43
N GLU A 408 -3.17 -10.90 -25.37
CA GLU A 408 -3.63 -11.88 -26.36
C GLU A 408 -5.16 -11.93 -26.38
N THR A 409 -5.82 -11.99 -25.22
CA THR A 409 -7.27 -11.98 -25.09
C THR A 409 -7.89 -10.71 -25.69
N SER A 410 -7.34 -9.54 -25.41
CA SER A 410 -7.82 -8.26 -25.92
C SER A 410 -7.63 -8.11 -27.44
N SER A 411 -6.61 -8.74 -28.01
CA SER A 411 -6.32 -8.71 -29.45
C SER A 411 -7.36 -9.54 -30.26
N HIS A 412 -7.88 -10.61 -29.69
CA HIS A 412 -8.99 -11.38 -30.30
C HIS A 412 -10.28 -10.55 -30.35
N TYR A 413 -10.53 -9.71 -29.32
CA TYR A 413 -11.66 -8.77 -29.30
C TYR A 413 -11.69 -7.84 -30.52
N ASN A 414 -10.55 -7.25 -30.86
CA ASN A 414 -10.46 -6.33 -31.99
C ASN A 414 -10.61 -7.01 -33.36
N LYS A 415 -10.18 -8.27 -33.50
CA LYS A 415 -10.32 -9.05 -34.77
C LYS A 415 -11.74 -9.46 -35.06
N GLU A 416 -12.46 -9.95 -34.05
CA GLU A 416 -13.89 -10.30 -34.20
C GLU A 416 -14.75 -9.10 -34.55
N LYS A 417 -14.43 -7.92 -33.98
CA LYS A 417 -15.12 -6.65 -34.26
C LYS A 417 -14.91 -6.15 -35.69
N ASN A 418 -13.72 -6.36 -36.23
CA ASN A 418 -13.37 -5.89 -37.58
C ASN A 418 -13.78 -6.87 -38.70
N GLY A 419 -14.44 -7.99 -38.37
CA GLY A 419 -14.92 -8.96 -39.34
C GLY A 419 -13.82 -9.77 -40.05
N GLU A 420 -12.61 -9.83 -39.46
CA GLU A 420 -11.44 -10.50 -40.03
C GLU A 420 -11.40 -12.03 -39.74
N ASN A 421 -12.49 -12.61 -39.28
CA ASN A 421 -12.63 -14.06 -39.19
C ASN A 421 -13.12 -14.61 -40.58
N GLN A 422 -12.15 -15.00 -41.39
CA GLN A 422 -12.40 -15.89 -42.54
C GLN A 422 -12.38 -17.34 -42.09
#